data_cd39757f567bdc00ac158bf1aeb91d74
#
_entry.id   cd39757f567bdc00ac158bf1aeb91d74
#
_cell.length_a   1.000
_cell.length_b   1.000
_cell.length_c   1.000
_cell.angle_alpha   90.00
_cell.angle_beta   90.00
_cell.angle_gamma   90.00
#
_symmetry.space_group_name_H-M   'P 1'
#
loop_
_entity.id
_entity.type
_entity.pdbx_description
1 polymer ?
#
loop_
_entity_poly.entity_id
_entity_poly.type
_entity_poly.pdbx_seq_one_letter_code
_entity_poly.pdbx_strand_id
1 'polypeptide(L)'
;MLLVDTPYVLEEVTAIKKIRGAKWNKRSKLWEIPVAEVRAARDFINQYGYEMTEEVALITLPEPPAAAEHIILRENWICIKFPYERVRIRSVKQIPGVTWSPDSKEWLAPITSGDAAITFGERFDIEISPEVRDAYTSTTETSSSLIEKSRSTDAEVNIPGFQGELLPYQKAGVEYISTVKKGFIADEMGLGKTIQAIAAVEVQHAYPCVIVCPPSLILNWKKEWNRWLPHRDVQIVVDRKEFPEFSEVLVVGYSNIHHWKDLLKGHNGYVFDESHYCKSRDSQRTKAAKAITKAAGPDVPVILLTGTPVTNRPAEYAPQLQIIGQVDAFGGEWGFYRRYCDAFRDKWGQWHLEGASNLEELNERLRSTCYIRRTKDQVMTELPPVVHDPLLVEVPAAQMKEYRKAERDIVQYLIDRAVEIAEELGENPKSAAVRARLKAEASQHLVRISILRRLAAKA
;
A
#
# COMPACT_ATOMS: atom_id res chain seq x y z
N MET A 1 -51.44 15.62 -11.22
CA MET A 1 -51.40 14.46 -10.32
C MET A 1 -51.98 13.29 -11.09
N LEU A 2 -51.33 12.16 -11.04
CA LEU A 2 -51.86 10.88 -11.54
C LEU A 2 -52.64 10.21 -10.39
N LEU A 3 -53.76 9.62 -10.72
CA LEU A 3 -54.61 8.91 -9.74
C LEU A 3 -54.53 7.42 -10.04
N VAL A 4 -54.15 6.61 -9.02
CA VAL A 4 -54.01 5.17 -9.16
C VAL A 4 -54.95 4.50 -8.15
N ASP A 5 -55.85 3.69 -8.67
CA ASP A 5 -56.74 2.82 -7.87
C ASP A 5 -56.14 1.44 -7.73
N THR A 6 -55.88 1.04 -6.50
CA THR A 6 -55.34 -0.30 -6.19
C THR A 6 -56.08 -0.93 -5.05
N PRO A 7 -56.40 -2.24 -5.08
CA PRO A 7 -56.87 -2.96 -3.92
C PRO A 7 -55.82 -2.92 -2.79
N TYR A 8 -56.24 -3.08 -1.56
CA TYR A 8 -55.33 -3.10 -0.43
C TYR A 8 -54.58 -4.44 -0.33
N VAL A 9 -53.55 -4.55 -1.19
CA VAL A 9 -52.60 -5.67 -1.14
C VAL A 9 -51.29 -5.13 -0.59
N LEU A 10 -50.75 -5.76 0.46
CA LEU A 10 -49.58 -5.25 1.19
C LEU A 10 -48.35 -5.06 0.31
N GLU A 11 -48.13 -5.92 -0.67
CA GLU A 11 -47.03 -5.84 -1.61
C GLU A 11 -47.16 -4.63 -2.52
N GLU A 12 -48.33 -4.40 -3.10
CA GLU A 12 -48.61 -3.26 -4.00
C GLU A 12 -48.59 -1.94 -3.26
N VAL A 13 -49.14 -1.88 -2.05
CA VAL A 13 -49.05 -0.70 -1.17
C VAL A 13 -47.59 -0.37 -0.83
N THR A 14 -46.77 -1.39 -0.66
CA THR A 14 -45.34 -1.21 -0.38
C THR A 14 -44.61 -0.73 -1.64
N ALA A 15 -44.96 -1.23 -2.79
CA ALA A 15 -44.38 -0.83 -4.07
C ALA A 15 -44.76 0.61 -4.46
N ILE A 16 -46.03 0.99 -4.37
CA ILE A 16 -46.50 2.33 -4.73
C ILE A 16 -45.93 3.43 -3.78
N LYS A 17 -45.73 3.08 -2.50
CA LYS A 17 -45.07 3.99 -1.53
C LYS A 17 -43.60 4.28 -1.86
N LYS A 18 -42.93 3.45 -2.67
CA LYS A 18 -41.55 3.71 -3.15
C LYS A 18 -41.49 4.74 -4.27
N ILE A 19 -42.65 5.04 -4.91
CA ILE A 19 -42.70 6.09 -5.92
C ILE A 19 -42.60 7.45 -5.22
N ARG A 20 -41.66 8.27 -5.67
CA ARG A 20 -41.37 9.56 -5.05
C ARG A 20 -42.59 10.47 -5.05
N GLY A 21 -43.01 10.91 -3.86
CA GLY A 21 -44.15 11.84 -3.72
C GLY A 21 -45.52 11.17 -3.81
N ALA A 22 -45.61 9.85 -3.92
CA ALA A 22 -46.89 9.12 -3.86
C ALA A 22 -47.57 9.29 -2.49
N LYS A 23 -48.83 9.69 -2.48
CA LYS A 23 -49.62 9.93 -1.28
C LYS A 23 -50.99 9.29 -1.39
N TRP A 24 -51.45 8.64 -0.33
CA TRP A 24 -52.79 8.12 -0.24
C TRP A 24 -53.77 9.22 0.13
N ASN A 25 -54.80 9.43 -0.73
CA ASN A 25 -55.86 10.36 -0.44
C ASN A 25 -57.03 9.60 0.22
N LYS A 26 -57.30 9.92 1.48
CA LYS A 26 -58.35 9.24 2.28
C LYS A 26 -59.78 9.56 1.81
N ARG A 27 -60.00 10.72 1.12
CA ARG A 27 -61.30 11.13 0.65
C ARG A 27 -61.66 10.43 -0.64
N SER A 28 -60.76 10.45 -1.64
CA SER A 28 -60.93 9.81 -2.94
C SER A 28 -60.71 8.30 -2.92
N LYS A 29 -59.99 7.80 -1.88
CA LYS A 29 -59.51 6.43 -1.79
C LYS A 29 -58.61 6.02 -2.95
N LEU A 30 -57.79 6.94 -3.44
CA LEU A 30 -56.86 6.75 -4.54
C LEU A 30 -55.45 7.17 -4.10
N TRP A 31 -54.48 6.60 -4.78
CA TRP A 31 -53.09 7.08 -4.67
C TRP A 31 -52.91 8.27 -5.61
N GLU A 32 -52.36 9.35 -5.09
CA GLU A 32 -51.97 10.55 -5.83
C GLU A 32 -50.45 10.50 -6.08
N ILE A 33 -50.06 10.45 -7.36
CA ILE A 33 -48.66 10.44 -7.79
C ILE A 33 -48.40 11.70 -8.61
N PRO A 34 -47.27 12.42 -8.36
CA PRO A 34 -46.89 13.57 -9.19
C PRO A 34 -46.76 13.16 -10.66
N VAL A 35 -47.19 14.02 -11.61
CA VAL A 35 -47.06 13.73 -13.05
C VAL A 35 -45.58 13.55 -13.45
N ALA A 36 -44.67 14.22 -12.75
CA ALA A 36 -43.21 14.02 -12.94
C ALA A 36 -42.75 12.57 -12.75
N GLU A 37 -43.50 11.77 -12.01
CA GLU A 37 -43.17 10.35 -11.73
C GLU A 37 -44.00 9.40 -12.62
N VAL A 38 -44.50 9.86 -13.75
CA VAL A 38 -45.36 9.07 -14.66
C VAL A 38 -44.68 7.77 -15.14
N ARG A 39 -43.33 7.76 -15.30
CA ARG A 39 -42.59 6.54 -15.66
C ARG A 39 -42.71 5.49 -14.55
N ALA A 40 -42.40 5.87 -13.32
CA ALA A 40 -42.50 4.96 -12.17
C ALA A 40 -43.94 4.49 -11.93
N ALA A 41 -44.94 5.36 -12.19
CA ALA A 41 -46.36 5.00 -12.15
C ALA A 41 -46.74 3.97 -13.24
N ARG A 42 -46.23 4.12 -14.46
CA ARG A 42 -46.42 3.19 -15.58
C ARG A 42 -45.76 1.83 -15.29
N ASP A 43 -44.54 1.85 -14.79
CA ASP A 43 -43.84 0.62 -14.43
C ASP A 43 -44.60 -0.14 -13.36
N PHE A 44 -45.18 0.55 -12.36
CA PHE A 44 -46.04 -0.04 -11.36
C PHE A 44 -47.31 -0.66 -11.97
N ILE A 45 -48.01 0.11 -12.84
CA ILE A 45 -49.23 -0.33 -13.53
C ILE A 45 -48.94 -1.57 -14.37
N ASN A 46 -47.89 -1.59 -15.15
CA ASN A 46 -47.49 -2.72 -15.99
C ASN A 46 -47.09 -3.95 -15.13
N GLN A 47 -46.39 -3.73 -14.02
CA GLN A 47 -45.94 -4.80 -13.15
C GLN A 47 -47.11 -5.55 -12.49
N TYR A 48 -48.16 -4.82 -12.13
CA TYR A 48 -49.30 -5.37 -11.41
C TYR A 48 -50.54 -5.57 -12.29
N GLY A 49 -50.42 -5.28 -13.61
CA GLY A 49 -51.47 -5.57 -14.60
C GLY A 49 -52.68 -4.65 -14.53
N TYR A 50 -52.54 -3.42 -14.08
CA TYR A 50 -53.62 -2.43 -14.05
C TYR A 50 -53.87 -1.79 -15.41
N GLU A 51 -55.08 -1.37 -15.67
CA GLU A 51 -55.42 -0.62 -16.87
C GLU A 51 -55.01 0.84 -16.72
N MET A 52 -54.56 1.42 -17.84
CA MET A 52 -54.11 2.81 -17.92
C MET A 52 -55.04 3.57 -18.86
N THR A 53 -55.48 4.78 -18.47
CA THR A 53 -56.29 5.63 -19.36
C THR A 53 -55.39 6.17 -20.48
N GLU A 54 -56.03 6.41 -21.66
CA GLU A 54 -55.32 6.99 -22.83
C GLU A 54 -54.61 8.31 -22.50
N GLU A 55 -55.24 9.14 -21.66
CA GLU A 55 -54.64 10.42 -21.23
C GLU A 55 -53.30 10.23 -20.50
N VAL A 56 -53.22 9.24 -19.62
CA VAL A 56 -52.01 8.93 -18.91
C VAL A 56 -50.97 8.25 -19.83
N ALA A 57 -51.47 7.45 -20.80
CA ALA A 57 -50.59 6.82 -21.80
C ALA A 57 -49.92 7.83 -22.73
N LEU A 58 -50.60 8.93 -23.01
CA LEU A 58 -50.10 10.04 -23.90
C LEU A 58 -49.22 11.05 -23.19
N ILE A 59 -49.07 11.02 -21.87
CA ILE A 59 -48.16 11.94 -21.15
C ILE A 59 -46.71 11.64 -21.56
N THR A 60 -46.17 12.43 -22.46
CA THR A 60 -44.75 12.45 -22.82
C THR A 60 -44.03 13.40 -21.88
N LEU A 61 -43.25 12.88 -20.97
CA LEU A 61 -42.24 13.69 -20.27
C LEU A 61 -41.12 13.97 -21.29
N PRO A 62 -40.61 15.23 -21.36
CA PRO A 62 -39.35 15.44 -22.07
C PRO A 62 -38.32 14.43 -21.50
N GLU A 63 -37.62 13.77 -22.38
CA GLU A 63 -36.49 12.98 -21.93
C GLU A 63 -35.57 13.88 -21.10
N PRO A 64 -35.17 13.47 -19.90
CA PRO A 64 -34.17 14.24 -19.20
C PRO A 64 -33.00 14.42 -20.19
N PRO A 65 -32.43 15.63 -20.31
CA PRO A 65 -31.30 15.83 -21.20
C PRO A 65 -30.33 14.71 -20.97
N ALA A 66 -29.95 13.99 -22.01
CA ALA A 66 -29.05 12.84 -21.93
C ALA A 66 -27.87 13.28 -21.06
N ALA A 67 -27.71 12.67 -19.92
CA ALA A 67 -26.64 13.05 -19.03
C ALA A 67 -25.36 12.91 -19.86
N ALA A 68 -24.66 14.02 -20.12
CA ALA A 68 -23.56 14.07 -21.05
C ALA A 68 -22.58 12.95 -20.70
N GLU A 69 -22.54 11.92 -21.57
CA GLU A 69 -21.62 10.80 -21.42
C GLU A 69 -20.27 11.25 -21.93
N HIS A 70 -19.23 11.06 -21.15
CA HIS A 70 -17.89 11.41 -21.59
C HIS A 70 -16.82 10.67 -20.81
N ILE A 71 -15.67 10.52 -21.45
CA ILE A 71 -14.41 10.09 -20.82
C ILE A 71 -13.41 11.19 -21.13
N ILE A 72 -13.04 11.96 -20.12
CA ILE A 72 -12.17 13.13 -20.24
C ILE A 72 -11.03 13.06 -19.23
N LEU A 73 -9.96 13.81 -19.51
CA LEU A 73 -8.85 13.99 -18.58
C LEU A 73 -9.07 15.25 -17.74
N ARG A 74 -8.96 15.13 -16.41
CA ARG A 74 -8.85 16.27 -15.49
C ARG A 74 -7.68 16.04 -14.55
N GLU A 75 -6.73 16.95 -14.58
CA GLU A 75 -5.49 16.82 -13.84
C GLU A 75 -4.82 15.45 -14.14
N ASN A 76 -4.76 14.55 -13.17
CA ASN A 76 -4.17 13.23 -13.31
C ASN A 76 -5.21 12.09 -13.24
N TRP A 77 -6.50 12.41 -13.51
CA TRP A 77 -7.58 11.44 -13.44
C TRP A 77 -8.36 11.37 -14.74
N ILE A 78 -8.66 10.17 -15.16
CA ILE A 78 -9.63 9.90 -16.21
C ILE A 78 -11.02 9.92 -15.58
N CYS A 79 -11.83 10.93 -15.92
CA CYS A 79 -13.18 11.11 -15.43
C CYS A 79 -14.16 10.44 -16.40
N ILE A 80 -14.88 9.44 -15.92
CA ILE A 80 -15.83 8.65 -16.71
C ILE A 80 -17.23 8.92 -16.19
N LYS A 81 -18.09 9.45 -17.06
CA LYS A 81 -19.48 9.79 -16.76
C LYS A 81 -20.43 9.11 -17.73
N PHE A 82 -21.46 8.46 -17.19
CA PHE A 82 -22.52 7.81 -17.94
C PHE A 82 -23.78 7.69 -17.09
N PRO A 83 -24.99 7.52 -17.67
CA PRO A 83 -26.23 7.24 -16.95
C PRO A 83 -26.17 5.93 -16.19
N TYR A 84 -26.97 5.84 -15.12
CA TYR A 84 -27.03 4.62 -14.31
C TYR A 84 -27.49 3.42 -15.14
N GLU A 85 -26.59 2.47 -15.37
CA GLU A 85 -26.87 1.19 -16.01
C GLU A 85 -26.10 0.08 -15.30
N ARG A 86 -26.79 -0.99 -14.89
CA ARG A 86 -26.17 -2.07 -14.09
C ARG A 86 -24.98 -2.74 -14.78
N VAL A 87 -25.07 -2.90 -16.11
CA VAL A 87 -23.99 -3.55 -16.89
C VAL A 87 -22.78 -2.63 -16.95
N ARG A 88 -22.96 -1.33 -17.26
CA ARG A 88 -21.88 -0.34 -17.30
C ARG A 88 -21.22 -0.15 -15.94
N ILE A 89 -22.01 -0.12 -14.84
CA ILE A 89 -21.46 -0.04 -13.46
C ILE A 89 -20.62 -1.27 -13.11
N ARG A 90 -21.04 -2.46 -13.52
CA ARG A 90 -20.26 -3.68 -13.30
C ARG A 90 -18.94 -3.61 -14.09
N SER A 91 -18.98 -3.15 -15.33
CA SER A 91 -17.80 -3.04 -16.18
C SER A 91 -16.84 -1.95 -15.73
N VAL A 92 -17.30 -0.74 -15.39
CA VAL A 92 -16.42 0.34 -14.94
C VAL A 92 -15.69 0.00 -13.64
N LYS A 93 -16.32 -0.78 -12.76
CA LYS A 93 -15.68 -1.26 -11.52
C LYS A 93 -14.54 -2.24 -11.75
N GLN A 94 -14.39 -2.79 -12.96
CA GLN A 94 -13.26 -3.65 -13.34
C GLN A 94 -12.04 -2.86 -13.80
N ILE A 95 -12.18 -1.56 -14.09
CA ILE A 95 -11.05 -0.69 -14.40
C ILE A 95 -10.13 -0.60 -13.18
N PRO A 96 -8.85 -0.91 -13.30
CA PRO A 96 -7.91 -0.88 -12.19
C PRO A 96 -7.85 0.50 -11.51
N GLY A 97 -7.99 0.52 -10.19
CA GLY A 97 -7.90 1.76 -9.41
C GLY A 97 -9.05 2.75 -9.58
N VAL A 98 -10.13 2.37 -10.28
CA VAL A 98 -11.31 3.22 -10.41
C VAL A 98 -12.01 3.44 -9.08
N THR A 99 -12.42 4.68 -8.83
CA THR A 99 -13.16 5.10 -7.63
C THR A 99 -14.36 5.96 -8.03
N TRP A 100 -15.43 5.92 -7.24
CA TRP A 100 -16.60 6.78 -7.44
C TRP A 100 -16.42 8.09 -6.67
N SER A 101 -16.59 9.21 -7.34
CA SER A 101 -16.64 10.54 -6.74
C SER A 101 -18.08 10.98 -6.55
N PRO A 102 -18.59 11.06 -5.30
CA PRO A 102 -19.96 11.55 -5.03
C PRO A 102 -20.15 13.02 -5.39
N ASP A 103 -19.10 13.82 -5.28
CA ASP A 103 -19.14 15.27 -5.49
C ASP A 103 -19.31 15.62 -6.98
N SER A 104 -18.50 15.01 -7.85
CA SER A 104 -18.58 15.19 -9.30
C SER A 104 -19.60 14.28 -9.97
N LYS A 105 -20.09 13.23 -9.28
CA LYS A 105 -20.93 12.14 -9.81
C LYS A 105 -20.30 11.47 -11.03
N GLU A 106 -19.01 11.19 -10.94
CA GLU A 106 -18.18 10.57 -11.98
C GLU A 106 -17.35 9.43 -11.39
N TRP A 107 -16.95 8.51 -12.25
CA TRP A 107 -15.94 7.51 -11.91
C TRP A 107 -14.57 8.09 -12.26
N LEU A 108 -13.63 8.00 -11.32
CA LEU A 108 -12.27 8.48 -11.47
C LEU A 108 -11.34 7.27 -11.62
N ALA A 109 -10.65 7.17 -12.74
CA ALA A 109 -9.63 6.15 -12.98
C ALA A 109 -8.26 6.82 -13.12
N PRO A 110 -7.18 6.22 -12.61
CA PRO A 110 -5.84 6.76 -12.82
C PRO A 110 -5.43 6.64 -14.30
N ILE A 111 -4.58 7.54 -14.80
CA ILE A 111 -4.11 7.54 -16.20
C ILE A 111 -3.44 6.19 -16.56
N THR A 112 -2.77 5.56 -15.60
CA THR A 112 -2.17 4.23 -15.77
C THR A 112 -3.17 3.13 -16.12
N SER A 113 -4.46 3.38 -15.97
CA SER A 113 -5.56 2.48 -16.36
C SER A 113 -6.28 2.97 -17.63
N GLY A 114 -5.62 3.82 -18.42
CA GLY A 114 -6.18 4.42 -19.63
C GLY A 114 -6.61 3.39 -20.68
N ASP A 115 -5.85 2.30 -20.84
CA ASP A 115 -6.24 1.18 -21.71
C ASP A 115 -7.63 0.63 -21.35
N ALA A 116 -7.85 0.29 -20.10
CA ALA A 116 -9.12 -0.22 -19.62
C ALA A 116 -10.25 0.83 -19.71
N ALA A 117 -9.95 2.11 -19.50
CA ALA A 117 -10.91 3.21 -19.63
C ALA A 117 -11.28 3.46 -21.10
N ILE A 118 -10.32 3.41 -22.02
CA ILE A 118 -10.52 3.53 -23.46
C ILE A 118 -11.35 2.34 -23.95
N THR A 119 -10.98 1.11 -23.61
CA THR A 119 -11.74 -0.11 -23.94
C THR A 119 -13.18 -0.04 -23.42
N PHE A 120 -13.38 0.51 -22.21
CA PHE A 120 -14.71 0.74 -21.66
C PHE A 120 -15.49 1.74 -22.52
N GLY A 121 -14.89 2.86 -22.90
CA GLY A 121 -15.53 3.88 -23.76
C GLY A 121 -15.92 3.32 -25.12
N GLU A 122 -15.02 2.60 -25.78
CA GLU A 122 -15.27 1.97 -27.08
C GLU A 122 -16.37 0.91 -27.00
N ARG A 123 -16.38 0.10 -25.94
CA ARG A 123 -17.42 -0.92 -25.75
C ARG A 123 -18.82 -0.35 -25.58
N PHE A 124 -18.95 0.81 -24.95
CA PHE A 124 -20.24 1.42 -24.62
C PHE A 124 -20.56 2.67 -25.45
N ASP A 125 -19.79 2.92 -26.51
CA ASP A 125 -19.91 4.06 -27.43
C ASP A 125 -19.97 5.40 -26.71
N ILE A 126 -19.05 5.59 -25.74
CA ILE A 126 -18.91 6.84 -24.97
C ILE A 126 -17.78 7.65 -25.59
N GLU A 127 -18.03 8.94 -25.82
CA GLU A 127 -17.02 9.85 -26.36
C GLU A 127 -15.78 9.92 -25.46
N ILE A 128 -14.62 9.67 -26.06
CA ILE A 128 -13.31 9.70 -25.38
C ILE A 128 -12.55 10.91 -25.89
N SER A 129 -12.19 11.84 -24.99
CA SER A 129 -11.41 13.00 -25.40
C SER A 129 -10.01 12.61 -25.88
N PRO A 130 -9.46 13.30 -26.90
CA PRO A 130 -8.10 13.03 -27.40
C PRO A 130 -7.05 13.08 -26.30
N GLU A 131 -7.18 14.00 -25.35
CA GLU A 131 -6.25 14.19 -24.24
C GLU A 131 -6.11 12.93 -23.36
N VAL A 132 -7.15 12.10 -23.26
CA VAL A 132 -7.07 10.80 -22.53
C VAL A 132 -6.13 9.83 -23.26
N ARG A 133 -6.24 9.76 -24.60
CA ARG A 133 -5.40 8.90 -25.42
C ARG A 133 -3.94 9.36 -25.41
N ASP A 134 -3.73 10.67 -25.56
CA ASP A 134 -2.39 11.28 -25.57
C ASP A 134 -1.71 11.10 -24.21
N ALA A 135 -2.40 11.37 -23.11
CA ALA A 135 -1.89 11.19 -21.77
C ALA A 135 -1.59 9.72 -21.46
N TYR A 136 -2.44 8.79 -21.91
CA TYR A 136 -2.18 7.36 -21.75
C TYR A 136 -0.96 6.92 -22.55
N THR A 137 -0.82 7.35 -23.81
CA THR A 137 0.34 7.03 -24.65
C THR A 137 1.63 7.53 -24.03
N SER A 138 1.67 8.80 -23.62
CA SER A 138 2.82 9.41 -22.94
C SER A 138 3.16 8.69 -21.62
N THR A 139 2.14 8.33 -20.84
CA THR A 139 2.32 7.57 -19.58
C THR A 139 2.87 6.18 -19.87
N THR A 140 2.41 5.52 -20.93
CA THR A 140 2.88 4.18 -21.32
C THR A 140 4.34 4.22 -21.80
N GLU A 141 4.74 5.20 -22.59
CA GLU A 141 6.12 5.41 -23.02
C GLU A 141 7.03 5.67 -21.81
N THR A 142 6.63 6.56 -20.91
CA THR A 142 7.34 6.84 -19.66
C THR A 142 7.46 5.58 -18.81
N SER A 143 6.37 4.83 -18.65
CA SER A 143 6.34 3.58 -17.88
C SER A 143 7.28 2.53 -18.48
N SER A 144 7.27 2.38 -19.80
CA SER A 144 8.16 1.43 -20.52
C SER A 144 9.64 1.81 -20.31
N SER A 145 9.96 3.09 -20.44
CA SER A 145 11.31 3.61 -20.18
C SER A 145 11.75 3.37 -18.73
N LEU A 146 10.85 3.59 -17.75
CA LEU A 146 11.15 3.33 -16.33
C LEU A 146 11.32 1.84 -16.04
N ILE A 147 10.53 0.96 -16.67
CA ILE A 147 10.72 -0.50 -16.57
C ILE A 147 12.09 -0.90 -17.10
N GLU A 148 12.48 -0.38 -18.26
CA GLU A 148 13.80 -0.64 -18.85
C GLU A 148 14.91 -0.15 -17.91
N LYS A 149 14.86 1.09 -17.45
CA LYS A 149 15.81 1.61 -16.47
C LYS A 149 15.82 0.80 -15.17
N SER A 150 14.67 0.34 -14.69
CA SER A 150 14.60 -0.50 -13.47
C SER A 150 15.25 -1.87 -13.61
N ARG A 151 15.46 -2.33 -14.85
CA ARG A 151 16.14 -3.60 -15.19
C ARG A 151 17.59 -3.37 -15.61
N SER A 152 17.99 -2.12 -15.82
CA SER A 152 19.34 -1.79 -16.24
C SER A 152 20.38 -2.22 -15.22
N THR A 153 21.49 -2.73 -15.71
CA THR A 153 22.68 -3.11 -14.93
C THR A 153 23.87 -2.20 -15.19
N ASP A 154 23.69 -1.16 -16.00
CA ASP A 154 24.72 -0.18 -16.30
C ASP A 154 24.11 1.20 -16.58
N ALA A 155 24.85 2.26 -16.22
CA ALA A 155 24.53 3.66 -16.53
C ALA A 155 25.76 4.55 -16.37
N GLU A 156 25.69 5.75 -16.94
CA GLU A 156 26.67 6.81 -16.76
C GLU A 156 26.14 7.85 -15.76
N VAL A 157 26.82 7.98 -14.62
CA VAL A 157 26.49 8.97 -13.59
C VAL A 157 27.75 9.68 -13.13
N ASN A 158 27.75 10.99 -13.23
CA ASN A 158 28.80 11.84 -12.67
C ASN A 158 28.39 12.32 -11.27
N ILE A 159 29.24 12.10 -10.27
CA ILE A 159 28.96 12.46 -8.88
C ILE A 159 30.08 13.36 -8.37
N PRO A 160 29.90 14.69 -8.37
CA PRO A 160 30.95 15.63 -7.95
C PRO A 160 31.40 15.39 -6.51
N GLY A 161 32.70 15.34 -6.29
CA GLY A 161 33.30 15.21 -4.95
C GLY A 161 33.20 13.82 -4.32
N PHE A 162 32.63 12.84 -5.02
CA PHE A 162 32.50 11.46 -4.53
C PHE A 162 33.86 10.74 -4.51
N GLN A 163 34.21 10.12 -3.38
CA GLN A 163 35.47 9.43 -3.20
C GLN A 163 35.35 7.96 -3.55
N GLY A 164 35.82 7.58 -4.72
CA GLY A 164 35.76 6.19 -5.23
C GLY A 164 34.89 6.03 -6.47
N GLU A 165 34.60 4.81 -6.83
CA GLU A 165 33.87 4.48 -8.04
C GLU A 165 32.70 3.54 -7.73
N LEU A 166 31.53 3.82 -8.32
CA LEU A 166 30.36 2.95 -8.27
C LEU A 166 30.50 1.83 -9.31
N LEU A 167 30.06 0.65 -8.97
CA LEU A 167 29.87 -0.43 -9.94
C LEU A 167 28.78 -0.08 -10.95
N PRO A 168 28.84 -0.63 -12.19
CA PRO A 168 27.90 -0.27 -13.25
C PRO A 168 26.43 -0.36 -12.82
N TYR A 169 26.03 -1.44 -12.18
CA TYR A 169 24.65 -1.59 -11.69
C TYR A 169 24.31 -0.59 -10.56
N GLN A 170 25.28 -0.15 -9.75
CA GLN A 170 25.04 0.87 -8.73
C GLN A 170 24.80 2.23 -9.38
N LYS A 171 25.53 2.57 -10.46
CA LYS A 171 25.26 3.77 -11.28
C LYS A 171 23.84 3.73 -11.86
N ALA A 172 23.42 2.57 -12.39
CA ALA A 172 22.04 2.38 -12.87
C ALA A 172 20.99 2.57 -11.76
N GLY A 173 21.29 2.15 -10.53
CA GLY A 173 20.43 2.39 -9.38
C GLY A 173 20.31 3.86 -9.02
N VAL A 174 21.43 4.60 -9.06
CA VAL A 174 21.46 6.06 -8.83
C VAL A 174 20.69 6.79 -9.92
N GLU A 175 20.88 6.44 -11.21
CA GLU A 175 20.15 7.04 -12.32
C GLU A 175 18.64 6.83 -12.18
N TYR A 176 18.22 5.59 -11.92
CA TYR A 176 16.81 5.27 -11.74
C TYR A 176 16.17 6.09 -10.62
N ILE A 177 16.77 6.06 -9.42
CA ILE A 177 16.18 6.75 -8.26
C ILE A 177 16.21 8.27 -8.43
N SER A 178 17.20 8.82 -9.13
CA SER A 178 17.26 10.24 -9.47
C SER A 178 16.20 10.64 -10.50
N THR A 179 15.80 9.71 -11.37
CA THR A 179 14.73 9.94 -12.34
C THR A 179 13.36 9.95 -11.63
N VAL A 180 13.06 8.93 -10.78
CA VAL A 180 11.76 8.84 -10.10
C VAL A 180 11.67 9.72 -8.85
N LYS A 181 12.79 10.16 -8.30
CA LYS A 181 12.97 10.93 -7.05
C LYS A 181 12.42 10.22 -5.81
N LYS A 182 11.27 9.58 -5.90
CA LYS A 182 10.57 8.93 -4.78
C LYS A 182 10.39 7.44 -5.07
N GLY A 183 11.17 6.60 -4.42
CA GLY A 183 11.12 5.17 -4.75
C GLY A 183 11.97 4.27 -3.87
N PHE A 184 12.04 3.01 -4.28
CA PHE A 184 12.76 1.94 -3.61
C PHE A 184 14.04 1.57 -4.35
N ILE A 185 15.14 1.48 -3.61
CA ILE A 185 16.30 0.67 -3.99
C ILE A 185 16.19 -0.65 -3.24
N ALA A 186 15.61 -1.64 -3.91
CA ALA A 186 15.27 -2.94 -3.31
C ALA A 186 16.23 -4.06 -3.74
N ASP A 187 17.45 -3.71 -4.11
CA ASP A 187 18.51 -4.63 -4.47
C ASP A 187 18.78 -5.66 -3.36
N GLU A 188 19.22 -6.85 -3.76
CA GLU A 188 19.58 -7.90 -2.84
C GLU A 188 20.62 -7.45 -1.80
N MET A 189 20.64 -8.08 -0.63
CA MET A 189 21.61 -7.77 0.42
C MET A 189 23.05 -7.92 -0.10
N GLY A 190 23.90 -6.91 0.21
CA GLY A 190 25.29 -6.88 -0.21
C GLY A 190 25.56 -6.19 -1.55
N LEU A 191 24.53 -5.73 -2.28
CA LEU A 191 24.69 -4.98 -3.54
C LEU A 191 24.95 -3.47 -3.33
N GLY A 192 25.22 -3.02 -2.10
CA GLY A 192 25.63 -1.63 -1.85
C GLY A 192 24.47 -0.62 -1.96
N LYS A 193 23.31 -0.91 -1.40
CA LYS A 193 22.18 0.04 -1.36
C LYS A 193 22.54 1.35 -0.68
N THR A 194 23.35 1.29 0.39
CA THR A 194 23.80 2.46 1.15
C THR A 194 24.60 3.43 0.29
N ILE A 195 25.59 2.94 -0.47
CA ILE A 195 26.40 3.79 -1.34
C ILE A 195 25.57 4.37 -2.50
N GLN A 196 24.61 3.60 -3.04
CA GLN A 196 23.70 4.11 -4.06
C GLN A 196 22.82 5.26 -3.52
N ALA A 197 22.32 5.15 -2.29
CA ALA A 197 21.53 6.21 -1.66
C ALA A 197 22.36 7.48 -1.39
N ILE A 198 23.58 7.33 -0.88
CA ILE A 198 24.52 8.45 -0.67
C ILE A 198 24.79 9.17 -2.00
N ALA A 199 25.12 8.42 -3.03
CA ALA A 199 25.36 8.95 -4.36
C ALA A 199 24.11 9.64 -4.95
N ALA A 200 22.94 9.06 -4.78
CA ALA A 200 21.69 9.64 -5.27
C ALA A 200 21.32 10.95 -4.55
N VAL A 201 21.57 11.07 -3.26
CA VAL A 201 21.38 12.32 -2.52
C VAL A 201 22.34 13.40 -3.03
N GLU A 202 23.61 13.06 -3.29
CA GLU A 202 24.59 14.00 -3.83
C GLU A 202 24.25 14.48 -5.25
N VAL A 203 23.92 13.55 -6.15
CA VAL A 203 23.52 13.87 -7.54
C VAL A 203 22.32 14.80 -7.59
N GLN A 204 21.39 14.65 -6.66
CA GLN A 204 20.17 15.45 -6.59
C GLN A 204 20.34 16.73 -5.74
N HIS A 205 21.52 16.97 -5.17
CA HIS A 205 21.78 18.08 -4.24
C HIS A 205 20.74 18.18 -3.11
N ALA A 206 20.30 17.03 -2.59
CA ALA A 206 19.14 16.92 -1.70
C ALA A 206 19.53 17.20 -0.23
N TYR A 207 20.12 18.36 0.05
CA TYR A 207 20.55 18.80 1.37
C TYR A 207 19.71 19.98 1.88
N PRO A 208 19.45 20.07 3.22
CA PRO A 208 19.77 19.09 4.24
C PRO A 208 18.95 17.78 4.09
N CYS A 209 19.60 16.62 4.40
CA CYS A 209 19.03 15.29 4.22
C CYS A 209 18.87 14.56 5.56
N VAL A 210 17.79 13.79 5.69
CA VAL A 210 17.53 12.93 6.86
C VAL A 210 17.67 11.47 6.49
N ILE A 211 18.51 10.75 7.23
CA ILE A 211 18.67 9.29 7.14
C ILE A 211 17.98 8.64 8.33
N VAL A 212 16.99 7.80 8.09
CA VAL A 212 16.30 7.03 9.11
C VAL A 212 16.72 5.58 8.98
N CYS A 213 17.31 5.01 10.03
CA CYS A 213 17.85 3.65 9.99
C CYS A 213 17.60 2.90 11.30
N PRO A 214 17.82 1.57 11.35
CA PRO A 214 17.90 0.81 12.59
C PRO A 214 18.97 1.38 13.52
N PRO A 215 18.77 1.39 14.84
CA PRO A 215 19.74 1.95 15.80
C PRO A 215 21.16 1.38 15.66
N SER A 216 21.28 0.11 15.32
CA SER A 216 22.57 -0.59 15.11
C SER A 216 23.36 -0.06 13.88
N LEU A 217 22.71 0.61 12.94
CA LEU A 217 23.31 1.09 11.70
C LEU A 217 23.67 2.57 11.72
N ILE A 218 23.29 3.32 12.76
CA ILE A 218 23.54 4.76 12.86
C ILE A 218 25.00 5.13 12.66
N LEU A 219 25.90 4.48 13.40
CA LEU A 219 27.35 4.73 13.30
C LEU A 219 27.92 4.29 11.95
N ASN A 220 27.37 3.22 11.37
CA ASN A 220 27.77 2.76 10.05
C ASN A 220 27.40 3.78 8.96
N TRP A 221 26.19 4.36 9.02
CA TRP A 221 25.76 5.41 8.11
C TRP A 221 26.69 6.64 8.15
N LYS A 222 27.06 7.12 9.35
CA LYS A 222 28.02 8.21 9.49
C LYS A 222 29.37 7.84 8.91
N LYS A 223 29.86 6.62 9.16
CA LYS A 223 31.14 6.13 8.64
C LYS A 223 31.14 6.03 7.11
N GLU A 224 30.07 5.46 6.53
CA GLU A 224 29.93 5.35 5.07
C GLU A 224 29.85 6.74 4.42
N TRP A 225 29.07 7.67 4.98
CA TRP A 225 28.97 9.01 4.46
C TRP A 225 30.32 9.73 4.45
N ASN A 226 31.03 9.72 5.58
CA ASN A 226 32.36 10.32 5.70
C ASN A 226 33.41 9.65 4.78
N ARG A 227 33.21 8.40 4.42
CA ARG A 227 34.09 7.69 3.47
C ARG A 227 33.89 8.17 2.04
N TRP A 228 32.65 8.32 1.62
CA TRP A 228 32.30 8.59 0.22
C TRP A 228 32.21 10.10 -0.09
N LEU A 229 31.75 10.89 0.87
CA LEU A 229 31.58 12.35 0.76
C LEU A 229 32.12 13.04 2.02
N PRO A 230 33.44 13.02 2.24
CA PRO A 230 34.09 13.54 3.46
C PRO A 230 33.91 15.04 3.66
N HIS A 231 33.53 15.79 2.65
CA HIS A 231 33.28 17.23 2.69
C HIS A 231 31.90 17.61 3.25
N ARG A 232 31.01 16.61 3.47
CA ARG A 232 29.67 16.84 4.01
C ARG A 232 29.66 16.71 5.53
N ASP A 233 28.95 17.63 6.20
CA ASP A 233 28.75 17.54 7.65
C ASP A 233 27.65 16.51 7.98
N VAL A 234 28.00 15.51 8.81
CA VAL A 234 27.13 14.42 9.20
C VAL A 234 26.98 14.36 10.70
N GLN A 235 25.77 14.59 11.18
CA GLN A 235 25.45 14.51 12.61
C GLN A 235 24.49 13.38 12.93
N ILE A 236 24.58 12.88 14.16
CA ILE A 236 23.75 11.80 14.67
C ILE A 236 22.80 12.35 15.71
N VAL A 237 21.51 12.05 15.57
CA VAL A 237 20.52 12.28 16.61
C VAL A 237 20.57 11.10 17.59
N VAL A 238 21.32 11.24 18.68
CA VAL A 238 21.63 10.16 19.61
C VAL A 238 20.43 9.80 20.46
N ASP A 239 19.78 10.79 21.07
CA ASP A 239 18.73 10.61 22.07
C ASP A 239 17.53 11.55 21.84
N ARG A 240 16.77 11.80 22.90
CA ARG A 240 15.58 12.66 22.87
C ARG A 240 15.77 13.98 23.65
N LYS A 241 17.02 14.32 23.99
CA LYS A 241 17.32 15.52 24.80
C LYS A 241 17.76 16.69 23.95
N GLU A 242 18.64 16.41 22.98
CA GLU A 242 19.24 17.43 22.13
C GLU A 242 19.03 17.09 20.64
N PHE A 243 18.68 18.09 19.88
CA PHE A 243 18.61 18.01 18.43
C PHE A 243 19.71 18.91 17.85
N PRO A 244 20.49 18.43 16.85
CA PRO A 244 21.54 19.24 16.23
C PRO A 244 20.97 20.54 15.63
N GLU A 245 21.65 21.67 15.85
CA GLU A 245 21.17 22.97 15.37
C GLU A 245 21.18 23.08 13.85
N PHE A 246 22.24 22.60 13.22
CA PHE A 246 22.39 22.55 11.77
C PHE A 246 23.28 21.37 11.36
N SER A 247 22.90 20.70 10.26
CA SER A 247 23.71 19.66 9.62
C SER A 247 23.25 19.45 8.19
N GLU A 248 24.19 19.16 7.28
CA GLU A 248 23.83 18.77 5.92
C GLU A 248 23.17 17.38 5.90
N VAL A 249 23.59 16.50 6.80
CA VAL A 249 23.07 15.12 6.91
C VAL A 249 22.80 14.78 8.36
N LEU A 250 21.56 14.45 8.65
CA LEU A 250 21.09 13.96 9.95
C LEU A 250 20.80 12.48 9.92
N VAL A 251 21.49 11.71 10.78
CA VAL A 251 21.22 10.26 10.93
C VAL A 251 20.44 10.02 12.21
N VAL A 252 19.25 9.45 12.09
CA VAL A 252 18.31 9.23 13.21
C VAL A 252 17.80 7.79 13.22
N GLY A 253 17.69 7.20 14.40
CA GLY A 253 17.13 5.86 14.57
C GLY A 253 15.59 5.85 14.51
N TYR A 254 14.99 4.76 13.98
CA TYR A 254 13.53 4.55 13.96
C TYR A 254 12.85 4.72 15.33
N SER A 255 13.56 4.47 16.42
CA SER A 255 13.05 4.67 17.79
C SER A 255 12.81 6.14 18.16
N ASN A 256 13.49 7.06 17.49
CA ASN A 256 13.52 8.48 17.81
C ASN A 256 12.72 9.37 16.85
N ILE A 257 12.40 8.89 15.62
CA ILE A 257 11.69 9.70 14.62
C ILE A 257 10.32 10.20 15.08
N HIS A 258 9.61 9.44 15.93
CA HIS A 258 8.33 9.90 16.45
C HIS A 258 8.47 11.12 17.38
N HIS A 259 9.53 11.15 18.18
CA HIS A 259 9.82 12.25 19.07
C HIS A 259 10.21 13.51 18.30
N TRP A 260 11.08 13.38 17.29
CA TRP A 260 11.64 14.50 16.52
C TRP A 260 10.88 14.82 15.23
N LYS A 261 9.74 14.21 14.97
CA LYS A 261 9.01 14.27 13.70
C LYS A 261 8.80 15.70 13.17
N ASP A 262 8.55 16.66 14.06
CA ASP A 262 8.27 18.03 13.65
C ASP A 262 9.53 18.80 13.24
N LEU A 263 10.68 18.51 13.84
CA LEU A 263 11.98 19.04 13.46
C LEU A 263 12.57 18.36 12.22
N LEU A 264 12.15 17.12 11.94
CA LEU A 264 12.58 16.37 10.76
C LEU A 264 11.77 16.71 9.49
N LYS A 265 10.75 17.55 9.58
CA LYS A 265 10.00 18.07 8.41
C LYS A 265 10.80 19.18 7.70
N GLY A 266 10.51 19.36 6.41
CA GLY A 266 11.08 20.46 5.63
C GLY A 266 12.53 20.28 5.19
N HIS A 267 13.09 19.09 5.31
CA HIS A 267 14.38 18.74 4.73
C HIS A 267 14.24 18.47 3.22
N ASN A 268 15.34 18.59 2.49
CA ASN A 268 15.39 18.47 1.04
C ASN A 268 15.68 17.05 0.54
N GLY A 269 15.87 16.10 1.44
CA GLY A 269 16.06 14.69 1.12
C GLY A 269 15.76 13.77 2.29
N TYR A 270 15.24 12.58 2.00
CA TYR A 270 14.94 11.56 3.01
C TYR A 270 15.37 10.18 2.52
N VAL A 271 16.08 9.45 3.37
CA VAL A 271 16.46 8.06 3.13
C VAL A 271 15.96 7.21 4.31
N PHE A 272 15.23 6.16 4.04
CA PHE A 272 14.77 5.20 5.05
C PHE A 272 15.43 3.85 4.80
N ASP A 273 16.42 3.52 5.60
CA ASP A 273 17.12 2.26 5.51
C ASP A 273 16.35 1.15 6.22
N GLU A 274 16.38 -0.07 5.66
CA GLU A 274 15.54 -1.18 6.10
C GLU A 274 14.08 -0.77 6.24
N SER A 275 13.52 -0.19 5.16
CA SER A 275 12.17 0.42 5.14
C SER A 275 11.06 -0.54 5.55
N HIS A 276 11.30 -1.86 5.51
CA HIS A 276 10.38 -2.86 6.04
C HIS A 276 10.08 -2.69 7.55
N TYR A 277 10.87 -1.90 8.29
CA TYR A 277 10.50 -1.45 9.64
C TYR A 277 9.19 -0.63 9.65
N CYS A 278 8.80 -0.04 8.52
CA CYS A 278 7.56 0.71 8.33
C CYS A 278 6.43 -0.11 7.69
N LYS A 279 6.50 -1.44 7.67
CA LYS A 279 5.48 -2.32 7.08
C LYS A 279 4.13 -2.32 7.77
N SER A 280 4.07 -1.97 9.05
CA SER A 280 2.83 -1.92 9.84
C SER A 280 2.24 -0.51 9.82
N ARG A 281 1.03 -0.37 9.25
CA ARG A 281 0.28 0.88 9.10
C ARG A 281 0.14 1.65 10.42
N ASP A 282 -0.13 0.94 11.51
CA ASP A 282 -0.52 1.55 12.79
C ASP A 282 0.65 1.83 13.71
N SER A 283 1.86 1.39 13.37
CA SER A 283 3.04 1.63 14.20
C SER A 283 3.40 3.13 14.26
N GLN A 284 3.87 3.58 15.44
CA GLN A 284 4.25 4.99 15.65
C GLN A 284 5.34 5.44 14.68
N ARG A 285 6.32 4.58 14.37
CA ARG A 285 7.39 4.87 13.41
C ARG A 285 6.85 5.08 11.99
N THR A 286 5.90 4.26 11.53
CA THR A 286 5.27 4.44 10.21
C THR A 286 4.46 5.72 10.14
N LYS A 287 3.69 6.04 11.19
CA LYS A 287 2.94 7.29 11.28
C LYS A 287 3.87 8.51 11.27
N ALA A 288 5.00 8.43 11.99
CA ALA A 288 6.00 9.49 11.99
C ALA A 288 6.67 9.65 10.62
N ALA A 289 7.11 8.56 9.99
CA ALA A 289 7.70 8.58 8.65
C ALA A 289 6.76 9.24 7.63
N LYS A 290 5.48 8.85 7.59
CA LYS A 290 4.46 9.47 6.74
C LYS A 290 4.29 10.97 7.02
N ALA A 291 4.26 11.37 8.30
CA ALA A 291 4.10 12.77 8.68
C ALA A 291 5.30 13.63 8.26
N ILE A 292 6.50 13.09 8.33
CA ILE A 292 7.75 13.74 7.89
C ILE A 292 7.73 13.94 6.38
N THR A 293 7.49 12.87 5.62
CA THR A 293 7.57 12.92 4.15
C THR A 293 6.36 13.60 3.50
N LYS A 294 5.19 13.61 4.15
CA LYS A 294 4.01 14.35 3.66
C LYS A 294 4.27 15.86 3.54
N ALA A 295 5.16 16.40 4.37
CA ALA A 295 5.56 17.80 4.32
C ALA A 295 6.60 18.09 3.22
N ALA A 296 7.17 17.04 2.60
CA ALA A 296 8.12 17.17 1.51
C ALA A 296 7.42 17.52 0.20
N GLY A 297 7.97 18.48 -0.54
CA GLY A 297 7.46 18.85 -1.87
C GLY A 297 7.54 17.70 -2.88
N PRO A 298 6.90 17.84 -4.05
CA PRO A 298 6.90 16.79 -5.08
C PRO A 298 8.33 16.44 -5.54
N ASP A 299 9.22 17.41 -5.61
CA ASP A 299 10.59 17.28 -6.10
C ASP A 299 11.60 16.80 -5.05
N VAL A 300 11.22 16.75 -3.79
CA VAL A 300 12.08 16.27 -2.71
C VAL A 300 12.24 14.75 -2.78
N PRO A 301 13.48 14.22 -2.94
CA PRO A 301 13.69 12.78 -3.00
C PRO A 301 13.37 12.09 -1.67
N VAL A 302 12.67 10.98 -1.79
CA VAL A 302 12.35 10.06 -0.68
C VAL A 302 12.74 8.65 -1.10
N ILE A 303 13.84 8.15 -0.56
CA ILE A 303 14.47 6.89 -0.96
C ILE A 303 14.25 5.83 0.13
N LEU A 304 13.64 4.73 -0.22
CA LEU A 304 13.47 3.57 0.65
C LEU A 304 14.46 2.47 0.29
N LEU A 305 15.25 2.02 1.25
CA LEU A 305 16.22 0.93 1.07
C LEU A 305 15.73 -0.31 1.78
N THR A 306 15.72 -1.44 1.10
CA THR A 306 15.42 -2.73 1.71
C THR A 306 15.87 -3.89 0.83
N GLY A 307 16.49 -4.91 1.41
CA GLY A 307 16.75 -6.17 0.71
C GLY A 307 15.53 -7.08 0.64
N THR A 308 14.54 -6.83 1.49
CA THR A 308 13.30 -7.61 1.65
C THR A 308 12.11 -6.68 1.77
N PRO A 309 11.66 -6.05 0.67
CA PRO A 309 10.59 -5.04 0.69
C PRO A 309 9.25 -5.62 1.20
N VAL A 310 9.05 -6.90 0.97
CA VAL A 310 7.93 -7.68 1.52
C VAL A 310 8.50 -8.87 2.28
N THR A 311 8.22 -8.93 3.57
CA THR A 311 8.64 -10.06 4.40
C THR A 311 7.63 -11.18 4.41
N ASN A 312 6.33 -10.87 4.34
CA ASN A 312 5.26 -11.86 4.43
C ASN A 312 4.13 -11.66 3.40
N ARG A 313 3.69 -10.42 3.14
CA ARG A 313 2.43 -10.13 2.41
C ARG A 313 2.53 -8.87 1.55
N PRO A 314 1.84 -8.80 0.41
CA PRO A 314 1.78 -7.58 -0.41
C PRO A 314 1.27 -6.35 0.36
N ALA A 315 0.39 -6.53 1.35
CA ALA A 315 -0.14 -5.44 2.18
C ALA A 315 0.95 -4.60 2.87
N GLU A 316 2.15 -5.14 3.06
CA GLU A 316 3.30 -4.45 3.65
C GLU A 316 3.87 -3.34 2.76
N TYR A 317 3.53 -3.33 1.45
CA TYR A 317 3.91 -2.24 0.54
C TYR A 317 3.08 -0.98 0.77
N ALA A 318 1.78 -1.09 1.05
CA ALA A 318 0.90 0.07 1.08
C ALA A 318 1.37 1.18 2.05
N PRO A 319 1.79 0.90 3.31
CA PRO A 319 2.36 1.93 4.18
C PRO A 319 3.66 2.54 3.65
N GLN A 320 4.50 1.75 2.97
CA GLN A 320 5.76 2.21 2.40
C GLN A 320 5.51 3.10 1.16
N LEU A 321 4.54 2.72 0.30
CA LEU A 321 4.08 3.56 -0.82
C LEU A 321 3.50 4.89 -0.35
N GLN A 322 2.82 4.92 0.80
CA GLN A 322 2.36 6.17 1.41
C GLN A 322 3.51 7.07 1.88
N ILE A 323 4.62 6.49 2.38
CA ILE A 323 5.80 7.27 2.78
C ILE A 323 6.42 7.99 1.58
N ILE A 324 6.49 7.33 0.43
CA ILE A 324 7.02 7.94 -0.80
C ILE A 324 5.96 8.70 -1.61
N GLY A 325 4.70 8.73 -1.15
CA GLY A 325 3.61 9.45 -1.84
C GLY A 325 3.14 8.81 -3.15
N GLN A 326 3.41 7.51 -3.37
CA GLN A 326 3.08 6.80 -4.62
C GLN A 326 1.87 5.88 -4.52
N VAL A 327 1.16 5.86 -3.37
CA VAL A 327 0.04 4.94 -3.17
C VAL A 327 -1.13 5.19 -4.13
N ASP A 328 -1.31 6.43 -4.58
CA ASP A 328 -2.40 6.81 -5.50
C ASP A 328 -2.20 6.22 -6.89
N ALA A 329 -0.96 6.02 -7.33
CA ALA A 329 -0.65 5.28 -8.55
C ALA A 329 -1.16 3.83 -8.53
N PHE A 330 -1.51 3.30 -7.36
CA PHE A 330 -2.07 1.96 -7.14
C PHE A 330 -3.56 1.98 -6.78
N GLY A 331 -4.24 3.11 -6.99
CA GLY A 331 -5.66 3.29 -6.65
C GLY A 331 -5.92 3.64 -5.19
N GLY A 332 -4.94 4.23 -4.53
CA GLY A 332 -4.97 4.54 -3.10
C GLY A 332 -4.80 3.30 -2.22
N GLU A 333 -4.78 3.48 -0.90
CA GLU A 333 -4.55 2.39 0.06
C GLU A 333 -5.57 1.24 -0.10
N TRP A 334 -6.85 1.56 -0.19
CA TRP A 334 -7.92 0.55 -0.33
C TRP A 334 -7.98 -0.08 -1.73
N GLY A 335 -7.64 0.67 -2.78
CA GLY A 335 -7.48 0.14 -4.13
C GLY A 335 -6.37 -0.90 -4.17
N PHE A 336 -5.22 -0.58 -3.54
CA PHE A 336 -4.10 -1.51 -3.39
C PHE A 336 -4.51 -2.81 -2.67
N TYR A 337 -5.18 -2.71 -1.52
CA TYR A 337 -5.58 -3.88 -0.75
C TYR A 337 -6.56 -4.79 -1.51
N ARG A 338 -7.56 -4.20 -2.17
CA ARG A 338 -8.54 -4.98 -2.94
C ARG A 338 -7.92 -5.69 -4.13
N ARG A 339 -6.95 -5.05 -4.79
CA ARG A 339 -6.37 -5.60 -6.01
C ARG A 339 -5.24 -6.58 -5.76
N TYR A 340 -4.39 -6.31 -4.77
CA TYR A 340 -3.15 -7.07 -4.57
C TYR A 340 -3.12 -7.92 -3.31
N CYS A 341 -4.06 -7.73 -2.37
CA CYS A 341 -4.08 -8.43 -1.10
C CYS A 341 -5.28 -9.35 -0.92
N ASP A 342 -6.06 -9.58 -1.98
CA ASP A 342 -7.30 -10.38 -1.90
C ASP A 342 -8.18 -9.97 -0.71
N ALA A 343 -8.33 -8.65 -0.53
CA ALA A 343 -8.96 -8.07 0.64
C ALA A 343 -10.45 -8.38 0.68
N PHE A 344 -10.91 -9.03 1.74
CA PHE A 344 -12.32 -9.30 1.97
C PHE A 344 -12.75 -8.90 3.38
N ARG A 345 -14.06 -8.73 3.55
CA ARG A 345 -14.67 -8.43 4.83
C ARG A 345 -15.43 -9.66 5.32
N ASP A 346 -15.13 -10.11 6.52
CA ASP A 346 -15.81 -11.25 7.10
C ASP A 346 -17.24 -10.91 7.59
N LYS A 347 -17.95 -11.93 8.06
CA LYS A 347 -19.33 -11.79 8.61
C LYS A 347 -19.42 -10.90 9.85
N TRP A 348 -18.30 -10.65 10.52
CA TRP A 348 -18.18 -9.78 11.68
C TRP A 348 -17.80 -8.34 11.33
N GLY A 349 -17.58 -8.08 10.04
CA GLY A 349 -17.22 -6.77 9.54
C GLY A 349 -15.73 -6.47 9.61
N GLN A 350 -14.87 -7.43 9.97
CA GLN A 350 -13.43 -7.28 10.00
C GLN A 350 -12.81 -7.46 8.61
N TRP A 351 -11.82 -6.61 8.28
CA TRP A 351 -11.07 -6.73 7.03
C TRP A 351 -9.91 -7.71 7.19
N HIS A 352 -9.78 -8.59 6.22
CA HIS A 352 -8.67 -9.52 6.05
C HIS A 352 -7.81 -9.07 4.86
N LEU A 353 -6.49 -8.93 5.08
CA LEU A 353 -5.53 -8.40 4.13
C LEU A 353 -4.34 -9.35 3.95
N GLU A 354 -4.52 -10.63 4.29
CA GLU A 354 -3.47 -11.63 4.32
C GLU A 354 -3.20 -12.29 2.97
N GLY A 355 -4.10 -12.10 2.00
CA GLY A 355 -4.00 -12.71 0.69
C GLY A 355 -2.99 -12.05 -0.23
N ALA A 356 -2.83 -12.64 -1.41
CA ALA A 356 -1.98 -12.17 -2.48
C ALA A 356 -2.64 -12.44 -3.84
N SER A 357 -2.78 -11.41 -4.67
CA SER A 357 -3.38 -11.47 -6.00
C SER A 357 -2.66 -10.52 -6.96
N ASN A 358 -2.74 -10.80 -8.27
CA ASN A 358 -2.19 -9.97 -9.34
C ASN A 358 -0.70 -9.55 -9.11
N LEU A 359 0.14 -10.49 -8.64
CA LEU A 359 1.52 -10.18 -8.23
C LEU A 359 2.42 -9.78 -9.40
N GLU A 360 2.21 -10.34 -10.59
CA GLU A 360 2.96 -9.97 -11.80
C GLU A 360 2.66 -8.52 -12.19
N GLU A 361 1.38 -8.15 -12.24
CA GLU A 361 0.95 -6.76 -12.45
C GLU A 361 1.52 -5.82 -11.38
N LEU A 362 1.49 -6.23 -10.11
CA LEU A 362 2.07 -5.44 -9.03
C LEU A 362 3.58 -5.19 -9.26
N ASN A 363 4.31 -6.21 -9.69
CA ASN A 363 5.75 -6.08 -9.95
C ASN A 363 6.02 -5.11 -11.11
N GLU A 364 5.30 -5.24 -12.22
CA GLU A 364 5.46 -4.34 -13.37
C GLU A 364 5.08 -2.91 -13.00
N ARG A 365 3.98 -2.74 -12.28
CA ARG A 365 3.52 -1.42 -11.84
C ARG A 365 4.47 -0.77 -10.84
N LEU A 366 5.06 -1.52 -9.92
CA LEU A 366 6.12 -1.03 -9.05
C LEU A 366 7.34 -0.57 -9.86
N ARG A 367 7.80 -1.37 -10.83
CA ARG A 367 8.95 -1.04 -11.69
C ARG A 367 8.72 0.19 -12.56
N SER A 368 7.52 0.33 -13.09
CA SER A 368 7.14 1.48 -13.92
C SER A 368 6.90 2.77 -13.11
N THR A 369 6.89 2.69 -11.77
CA THR A 369 6.54 3.83 -10.91
C THR A 369 7.69 4.22 -9.99
N CYS A 370 8.22 3.29 -9.20
CA CYS A 370 9.05 3.66 -8.05
C CYS A 370 10.00 2.55 -7.54
N TYR A 371 10.31 1.53 -8.33
CA TYR A 371 10.96 0.35 -7.76
C TYR A 371 12.08 -0.21 -8.64
N ILE A 372 13.28 -0.31 -8.09
CA ILE A 372 14.39 -1.04 -8.71
C ILE A 372 14.83 -2.19 -7.81
N ARG A 373 15.01 -3.36 -8.40
CA ARG A 373 15.50 -4.56 -7.72
C ARG A 373 16.33 -5.42 -8.65
N ARG A 374 17.55 -5.74 -8.20
CA ARG A 374 18.47 -6.66 -8.84
C ARG A 374 18.91 -7.73 -7.83
N THR A 375 19.23 -8.93 -8.34
CA THR A 375 19.80 -10.02 -7.55
C THR A 375 21.30 -10.11 -7.82
N LYS A 376 22.04 -10.80 -6.93
CA LYS A 376 23.48 -11.05 -7.13
C LYS A 376 23.75 -11.77 -8.42
N ASP A 377 22.94 -12.77 -8.75
CA ASP A 377 23.08 -13.57 -9.97
C ASP A 377 22.95 -12.73 -11.25
N GLN A 378 22.22 -11.60 -11.20
CA GLN A 378 22.07 -10.70 -12.35
C GLN A 378 23.24 -9.75 -12.54
N VAL A 379 23.92 -9.35 -11.46
CA VAL A 379 24.90 -8.24 -11.50
C VAL A 379 26.30 -8.60 -11.01
N MET A 380 26.48 -9.77 -10.42
CA MET A 380 27.75 -10.29 -9.90
C MET A 380 27.99 -11.70 -10.41
N THR A 381 28.05 -11.83 -11.74
CA THR A 381 28.21 -13.12 -12.42
C THR A 381 29.53 -13.85 -12.11
N GLU A 382 30.51 -13.14 -11.55
CA GLU A 382 31.80 -13.69 -11.14
C GLU A 382 31.79 -14.33 -9.75
N LEU A 383 30.67 -14.19 -8.99
CA LEU A 383 30.60 -14.84 -7.68
C LEU A 383 30.46 -16.35 -7.84
N PRO A 384 31.26 -17.12 -7.08
CA PRO A 384 31.11 -18.57 -7.05
C PRO A 384 29.70 -18.93 -6.52
N PRO A 385 29.14 -20.07 -6.94
CA PRO A 385 27.86 -20.54 -6.42
C PRO A 385 27.92 -20.73 -4.91
N VAL A 386 26.83 -20.41 -4.22
CA VAL A 386 26.73 -20.63 -2.77
C VAL A 386 26.73 -22.12 -2.50
N VAL A 387 27.74 -22.59 -1.78
CA VAL A 387 27.82 -23.97 -1.31
C VAL A 387 27.26 -24.00 0.10
N HIS A 388 26.21 -24.81 0.30
CA HIS A 388 25.69 -25.11 1.62
C HIS A 388 26.37 -26.36 2.16
N ASP A 389 27.33 -26.17 3.07
CA ASP A 389 27.99 -27.28 3.75
C ASP A 389 27.37 -27.43 5.17
N PRO A 390 26.58 -28.48 5.44
CA PRO A 390 25.98 -28.68 6.74
C PRO A 390 27.01 -29.10 7.74
N LEU A 391 27.39 -28.18 8.63
CA LEU A 391 28.26 -28.53 9.77
C LEU A 391 27.43 -29.25 10.85
N LEU A 392 27.73 -30.52 11.05
CA LEU A 392 27.16 -31.30 12.14
C LEU A 392 27.91 -30.97 13.44
N VAL A 393 27.22 -30.35 14.38
CA VAL A 393 27.77 -30.02 15.69
C VAL A 393 27.22 -31.00 16.72
N GLU A 394 28.11 -31.67 17.49
CA GLU A 394 27.68 -32.47 18.58
C GLU A 394 27.23 -31.61 19.76
N VAL A 395 25.97 -31.77 20.15
CA VAL A 395 25.38 -31.04 21.27
C VAL A 395 25.70 -31.83 22.57
N PRO A 396 26.26 -31.16 23.60
CA PRO A 396 26.53 -31.81 24.88
C PRO A 396 25.31 -32.52 25.47
N ALA A 397 25.50 -33.70 26.05
CA ALA A 397 24.39 -34.56 26.49
C ALA A 397 23.42 -33.88 27.47
N ALA A 398 23.91 -32.98 28.33
CA ALA A 398 23.10 -32.22 29.27
C ALA A 398 22.12 -31.27 28.54
N GLN A 399 22.61 -30.54 27.54
CA GLN A 399 21.80 -29.62 26.73
C GLN A 399 20.84 -30.39 25.83
N MET A 400 21.26 -31.52 25.27
CA MET A 400 20.41 -32.40 24.48
C MET A 400 19.25 -32.96 25.31
N LYS A 401 19.46 -33.25 26.60
CA LYS A 401 18.41 -33.70 27.52
C LYS A 401 17.33 -32.60 27.69
N GLU A 402 17.76 -31.37 27.90
CA GLU A 402 16.84 -30.21 28.00
C GLU A 402 16.09 -29.98 26.69
N TYR A 403 16.79 -30.01 25.54
CA TYR A 403 16.17 -29.90 24.22
C TYR A 403 15.10 -30.97 24.00
N ARG A 404 15.41 -32.25 24.27
CA ARG A 404 14.46 -33.35 24.11
C ARG A 404 13.26 -33.23 25.05
N LYS A 405 13.42 -32.69 26.28
CA LYS A 405 12.32 -32.41 27.21
C LYS A 405 11.38 -31.37 26.59
N ALA A 406 11.94 -30.26 26.10
CA ALA A 406 11.16 -29.19 25.43
C ALA A 406 10.50 -29.66 24.11
N GLU A 407 11.17 -30.55 23.37
CA GLU A 407 10.63 -31.07 22.10
C GLU A 407 9.44 -32.01 22.31
N ARG A 408 9.44 -32.82 23.36
CA ARG A 408 8.35 -33.78 23.68
C ARG A 408 7.09 -33.06 24.13
N ASP A 409 7.22 -32.15 25.11
CA ASP A 409 6.10 -31.40 25.65
C ASP A 409 6.51 -29.97 25.99
N ILE A 410 6.31 -29.07 25.04
CA ILE A 410 6.67 -27.66 25.17
C ILE A 410 5.82 -26.93 26.21
N VAL A 411 4.56 -27.34 26.37
CA VAL A 411 3.67 -26.71 27.34
C VAL A 411 4.12 -27.03 28.76
N GLN A 412 4.41 -28.31 29.02
CA GLN A 412 4.90 -28.75 30.34
C GLN A 412 6.27 -28.15 30.62
N TYR A 413 7.17 -28.12 29.65
CA TYR A 413 8.49 -27.49 29.79
C TYR A 413 8.37 -25.99 30.19
N LEU A 414 7.46 -25.25 29.59
CA LEU A 414 7.24 -23.82 29.92
C LEU A 414 6.62 -23.63 31.30
N ILE A 415 5.71 -24.52 31.70
CA ILE A 415 5.14 -24.51 33.04
C ILE A 415 6.23 -24.75 34.10
N ASP A 416 7.02 -25.82 33.93
CA ASP A 416 8.11 -26.15 34.84
C ASP A 416 9.09 -24.99 34.98
N ARG A 417 9.48 -24.37 33.84
CA ARG A 417 10.43 -23.25 33.84
C ARG A 417 9.85 -21.98 34.48
N ALA A 418 8.55 -21.71 34.29
CA ALA A 418 7.88 -20.58 34.93
C ALA A 418 7.77 -20.75 36.46
N VAL A 419 7.58 -21.99 36.93
CA VAL A 419 7.57 -22.33 38.36
C VAL A 419 8.96 -22.12 38.96
N GLU A 420 10.02 -22.66 38.34
CA GLU A 420 11.41 -22.47 38.80
C GLU A 420 11.76 -20.97 38.95
N ILE A 421 11.47 -20.16 37.92
CA ILE A 421 11.74 -18.71 37.95
C ILE A 421 10.92 -18.01 39.05
N ALA A 422 9.64 -18.40 39.24
CA ALA A 422 8.80 -17.81 40.28
C ALA A 422 9.33 -18.14 41.69
N GLU A 423 9.82 -19.34 41.92
CA GLU A 423 10.46 -19.76 43.17
C GLU A 423 11.75 -18.95 43.45
N GLU A 424 12.60 -18.76 42.41
CA GLU A 424 13.81 -17.93 42.51
C GLU A 424 13.52 -16.47 42.84
N LEU A 425 12.37 -15.93 42.33
CA LEU A 425 11.97 -14.54 42.52
C LEU A 425 11.06 -14.32 43.75
N GLY A 426 10.66 -15.38 44.47
CA GLY A 426 9.74 -15.31 45.59
C GLY A 426 8.29 -15.01 45.20
N GLU A 427 7.90 -15.27 43.92
CA GLU A 427 6.55 -15.15 43.40
C GLU A 427 5.71 -16.42 43.67
N ASN A 428 4.37 -16.31 43.51
CA ASN A 428 3.49 -17.47 43.68
C ASN A 428 3.63 -18.47 42.50
N PRO A 429 4.19 -19.67 42.69
CA PRO A 429 4.42 -20.63 41.62
C PRO A 429 3.14 -21.10 40.91
N LYS A 430 1.99 -21.19 41.59
CA LYS A 430 0.71 -21.61 41.01
C LYS A 430 0.20 -20.61 40.02
N SER A 431 0.30 -19.31 40.31
CA SER A 431 -0.14 -18.26 39.36
C SER A 431 0.81 -18.13 38.17
N ALA A 432 2.09 -18.37 38.35
CA ALA A 432 3.08 -18.42 37.26
C ALA A 432 2.80 -19.59 36.29
N ALA A 433 2.53 -20.78 36.82
CA ALA A 433 2.16 -21.95 36.03
C ALA A 433 0.91 -21.74 35.18
N VAL A 434 -0.15 -21.15 35.75
CA VAL A 434 -1.38 -20.84 35.00
C VAL A 434 -1.13 -19.85 33.88
N ARG A 435 -0.39 -18.74 34.14
CA ARG A 435 -0.02 -17.77 33.11
C ARG A 435 0.81 -18.40 31.99
N ALA A 436 1.78 -19.24 32.32
CA ALA A 436 2.62 -19.92 31.34
C ALA A 436 1.82 -20.88 30.46
N ARG A 437 0.90 -21.64 31.06
CA ARG A 437 0.00 -22.54 30.34
C ARG A 437 -0.87 -21.81 29.31
N LEU A 438 -1.59 -20.76 29.72
CA LEU A 438 -2.43 -19.99 28.83
C LEU A 438 -1.63 -19.38 27.66
N LYS A 439 -0.43 -18.86 27.93
CA LYS A 439 0.44 -18.30 26.88
C LYS A 439 0.97 -19.37 25.93
N ALA A 440 1.34 -20.54 26.44
CA ALA A 440 1.83 -21.64 25.63
C ALA A 440 0.73 -22.24 24.74
N GLU A 441 -0.46 -22.45 25.26
CA GLU A 441 -1.61 -22.96 24.51
C GLU A 441 -2.04 -22.00 23.38
N ALA A 442 -2.01 -20.69 23.62
CA ALA A 442 -2.37 -19.67 22.62
C ALA A 442 -1.39 -19.53 21.44
N SER A 443 -0.13 -19.97 21.61
CA SER A 443 0.92 -19.72 20.62
C SER A 443 1.85 -20.94 20.42
N GLN A 444 1.35 -22.14 20.60
CA GLN A 444 2.11 -23.39 20.75
C GLN A 444 3.19 -23.60 19.68
N HIS A 445 2.88 -23.39 18.39
CA HIS A 445 3.83 -23.62 17.30
C HIS A 445 4.98 -22.58 17.26
N LEU A 446 4.67 -21.30 17.44
CA LEU A 446 5.68 -20.21 17.41
C LEU A 446 6.59 -20.26 18.63
N VAL A 447 6.01 -20.55 19.80
CA VAL A 447 6.76 -20.66 21.06
C VAL A 447 7.71 -21.88 21.01
N ARG A 448 7.23 -23.01 20.48
CA ARG A 448 8.05 -24.22 20.29
C ARG A 448 9.28 -23.92 19.43
N ILE A 449 9.10 -23.36 18.24
CA ILE A 449 10.20 -23.01 17.33
C ILE A 449 11.20 -22.04 18.00
N SER A 450 10.68 -21.01 18.69
CA SER A 450 11.53 -20.01 19.36
C SER A 450 12.38 -20.61 20.50
N ILE A 451 11.82 -21.52 21.29
CA ILE A 451 12.53 -22.14 22.41
C ILE A 451 13.55 -23.14 21.90
N LEU A 452 13.17 -23.99 20.94
CA LEU A 452 14.10 -24.98 20.36
C LEU A 452 15.27 -24.27 19.68
N ARG A 453 15.06 -23.16 18.99
CA ARG A 453 16.15 -22.31 18.45
C ARG A 453 17.08 -21.77 19.55
N ARG A 454 16.53 -21.28 20.66
CA ARG A 454 17.36 -20.77 21.77
C ARG A 454 18.16 -21.86 22.45
N LEU A 455 17.59 -23.03 22.62
CA LEU A 455 18.29 -24.18 23.20
C LEU A 455 19.41 -24.68 22.26
N ALA A 456 19.12 -24.74 20.95
CA ALA A 456 20.12 -25.07 19.96
C ALA A 456 21.23 -24.01 19.84
N ALA A 457 20.94 -22.74 20.03
CA ALA A 457 21.95 -21.67 19.97
C ALA A 457 22.83 -21.57 21.21
N LYS A 458 22.49 -22.24 22.30
CA LYS A 458 23.35 -22.37 23.53
C LYS A 458 24.29 -23.56 23.47
N ALA A 459 24.06 -24.47 22.52
CA ALA A 459 24.88 -25.65 22.27
C ALA A 459 26.07 -25.33 21.36
#